data_4fba868d395ad7d31eb68e9f7f436d64
#
_entry.id   4fba868d395ad7d31eb68e9f7f436d64
#
_cell.length_a   1.000
_cell.length_b   1.000
_cell.length_c   1.000
_cell.angle_alpha   90.00
_cell.angle_beta   90.00
_cell.angle_gamma   90.00
#
_symmetry.space_group_name_H-M   'P 1'
#
loop_
_entity.id
_entity.type
_entity.pdbx_description
1 polymer ?
#
loop_
_entity_poly.entity_id
_entity_poly.type
_entity_poly.pdbx_seq_one_letter_code
_entity_poly.pdbx_strand_id
1 'polypeptide(L)'
;CLIRLKKMIDSHCHLDHEPLFSNLNQVLLRSKEIGIEKILTICTTKESFKNIINIVQTDNMIYGTFGIHPHEASNNILKKEEILKEISLNKKIIGVGETGLDFYYNNSDKDSQIKSFKNHIDAAVQLNIPLIVHSRNAENGTYELLKKSKSLKILMHCFTGSDSLAKNLIPLGAYFSA
;
A
#
# COMPACT_ATOMS: atom_id res chain seq x y z
N CYS A 1 -30.67 -1.07 24.63
CA CYS A 1 -29.22 -0.76 24.68
C CYS A 1 -28.72 -0.61 23.24
N LEU A 2 -28.50 0.61 22.75
CA LEU A 2 -27.88 0.86 21.46
C LEU A 2 -26.40 0.45 21.57
N ILE A 3 -26.04 -0.68 20.99
CA ILE A 3 -24.63 -1.06 20.80
C ILE A 3 -24.04 0.01 19.86
N ARG A 4 -23.23 0.91 20.42
CA ARG A 4 -22.47 1.89 19.64
C ARG A 4 -21.42 1.09 18.88
N LEU A 5 -21.66 0.83 17.58
CA LEU A 5 -20.68 0.20 16.71
C LEU A 5 -19.36 1.01 16.80
N LYS A 6 -18.25 0.32 17.04
CA LYS A 6 -16.94 0.96 17.01
C LYS A 6 -16.68 1.42 15.57
N LYS A 7 -16.32 2.68 15.42
CA LYS A 7 -15.86 3.22 14.14
C LYS A 7 -14.54 2.55 13.76
N MET A 8 -14.49 1.95 12.59
CA MET A 8 -13.33 1.21 12.09
C MET A 8 -12.86 1.75 10.75
N ILE A 9 -11.60 1.53 10.47
CA ILE A 9 -11.00 1.81 9.16
C ILE A 9 -10.39 0.49 8.68
N ASP A 10 -10.76 0.08 7.47
CA ASP A 10 -10.05 -0.97 6.76
C ASP A 10 -8.86 -0.32 6.04
N SER A 11 -7.67 -0.55 6.56
CA SER A 11 -6.45 0.09 6.06
C SER A 11 -5.77 -0.66 4.93
N HIS A 12 -6.26 -1.86 4.57
CA HIS A 12 -5.67 -2.65 3.49
C HIS A 12 -6.64 -3.71 2.95
N CYS A 13 -7.19 -3.49 1.78
CA CYS A 13 -7.96 -4.48 1.04
C CYS A 13 -7.73 -4.34 -0.47
N HIS A 14 -8.17 -5.32 -1.25
CA HIS A 14 -8.06 -5.34 -2.71
C HIS A 14 -9.46 -5.39 -3.32
N LEU A 15 -10.14 -4.23 -3.35
CA LEU A 15 -11.49 -4.13 -3.92
C LEU A 15 -11.54 -4.35 -5.43
N ASP A 16 -10.42 -4.29 -6.11
CA ASP A 16 -10.23 -4.59 -7.53
C ASP A 16 -10.08 -6.08 -7.83
N HIS A 17 -10.03 -6.95 -6.81
CA HIS A 17 -9.93 -8.40 -6.96
C HIS A 17 -11.29 -9.08 -6.78
N GLU A 18 -11.50 -10.14 -7.55
CA GLU A 18 -12.67 -11.00 -7.37
C GLU A 18 -12.61 -11.85 -6.08
N PRO A 19 -13.72 -12.08 -5.41
CA PRO A 19 -15.09 -11.72 -5.79
C PRO A 19 -15.53 -10.33 -5.29
N LEU A 20 -14.65 -9.51 -4.71
CA LEU A 20 -15.00 -8.21 -4.15
C LEU A 20 -15.41 -7.21 -5.24
N PHE A 21 -14.69 -7.23 -6.35
CA PHE A 21 -14.91 -6.29 -7.45
C PHE A 21 -16.30 -6.45 -8.08
N SER A 22 -16.70 -7.67 -8.42
CA SER A 22 -18.04 -7.94 -9.00
C SER A 22 -19.18 -7.71 -8.00
N ASN A 23 -18.90 -7.68 -6.70
CA ASN A 23 -19.89 -7.50 -5.63
C ASN A 23 -19.72 -6.19 -4.86
N LEU A 24 -19.03 -5.19 -5.42
CA LEU A 24 -18.59 -3.99 -4.72
C LEU A 24 -19.71 -3.30 -3.92
N ASN A 25 -20.88 -3.11 -4.51
CA ASN A 25 -22.02 -2.49 -3.81
C ASN A 25 -22.43 -3.23 -2.55
N GLN A 26 -22.48 -4.58 -2.59
CA GLN A 26 -22.83 -5.41 -1.44
C GLN A 26 -21.73 -5.42 -0.38
N VAL A 27 -20.47 -5.37 -0.81
CA VAL A 27 -19.30 -5.23 0.09
C VAL A 27 -19.40 -3.91 0.86
N LEU A 28 -19.66 -2.80 0.17
CA LEU A 28 -19.78 -1.48 0.80
C LEU A 28 -20.98 -1.38 1.76
N LEU A 29 -22.13 -1.97 1.42
CA LEU A 29 -23.29 -2.02 2.30
C LEU A 29 -22.94 -2.75 3.61
N ARG A 30 -22.43 -3.97 3.53
CA ARG A 30 -22.02 -4.76 4.72
C ARG A 30 -20.95 -4.04 5.53
N SER A 31 -20.00 -3.39 4.88
CA SER A 31 -18.94 -2.63 5.55
C SER A 31 -19.52 -1.48 6.40
N LYS A 32 -20.50 -0.74 5.86
CA LYS A 32 -21.20 0.33 6.58
C LYS A 32 -22.01 -0.23 7.76
N GLU A 33 -22.70 -1.34 7.56
CA GLU A 33 -23.53 -2.00 8.61
C GLU A 33 -22.71 -2.40 9.83
N ILE A 34 -21.47 -2.85 9.64
CA ILE A 34 -20.57 -3.25 10.75
C ILE A 34 -19.73 -2.09 11.31
N GLY A 35 -19.88 -0.86 10.76
CA GLY A 35 -19.24 0.35 11.27
C GLY A 35 -17.90 0.69 10.63
N ILE A 36 -17.56 0.16 9.45
CA ILE A 36 -16.39 0.62 8.68
C ILE A 36 -16.73 1.99 8.08
N GLU A 37 -15.93 3.00 8.43
CA GLU A 37 -16.11 4.38 7.96
C GLU A 37 -15.23 4.71 6.76
N LYS A 38 -14.07 4.08 6.65
CA LYS A 38 -13.10 4.30 5.57
C LYS A 38 -12.47 2.99 5.15
N ILE A 39 -12.17 2.91 3.86
CA ILE A 39 -11.52 1.75 3.22
C ILE A 39 -10.36 2.28 2.38
N LEU A 40 -9.19 1.67 2.53
CA LEU A 40 -8.05 1.89 1.65
C LEU A 40 -7.86 0.69 0.73
N THR A 41 -8.21 0.85 -0.55
CA THR A 41 -7.96 -0.19 -1.57
C THR A 41 -6.56 -0.05 -2.14
N ILE A 42 -5.86 -1.17 -2.26
CA ILE A 42 -4.41 -1.22 -2.50
C ILE A 42 -4.10 -1.59 -3.94
N CYS A 43 -3.26 -0.78 -4.57
CA CYS A 43 -2.73 -1.01 -5.90
C CYS A 43 -1.51 -1.94 -5.86
N THR A 44 -1.44 -2.86 -6.81
CA THR A 44 -0.30 -3.80 -6.97
C THR A 44 0.34 -3.74 -8.35
N THR A 45 -0.40 -3.24 -9.37
CA THR A 45 0.07 -3.15 -10.76
C THR A 45 -0.48 -1.90 -11.45
N LYS A 46 0.09 -1.53 -12.60
CA LYS A 46 -0.48 -0.45 -13.45
C LYS A 46 -1.90 -0.79 -13.94
N GLU A 47 -2.21 -2.08 -14.12
CA GLU A 47 -3.54 -2.52 -14.55
C GLU A 47 -4.55 -2.39 -13.42
N SER A 48 -4.21 -2.85 -12.22
CA SER A 48 -5.07 -2.71 -11.03
C SER A 48 -5.38 -1.24 -10.74
N PHE A 49 -4.43 -0.34 -10.98
CA PHE A 49 -4.64 1.10 -10.77
C PHE A 49 -5.80 1.68 -11.60
N LYS A 50 -6.01 1.21 -12.83
CA LYS A 50 -7.14 1.64 -13.67
C LYS A 50 -8.49 1.32 -13.02
N ASN A 51 -8.59 0.14 -12.42
CA ASN A 51 -9.80 -0.25 -11.67
C ASN A 51 -9.94 0.57 -10.39
N ILE A 52 -8.85 0.78 -9.64
CA ILE A 52 -8.84 1.54 -8.40
C ILE A 52 -9.32 2.99 -8.62
N ILE A 53 -8.90 3.66 -9.68
CA ILE A 53 -9.38 5.01 -10.02
C ILE A 53 -10.89 5.05 -10.17
N ASN A 54 -11.50 4.04 -10.77
CA ASN A 54 -12.94 3.94 -10.88
C ASN A 54 -13.60 3.62 -9.53
N ILE A 55 -13.05 2.64 -8.79
CA ILE A 55 -13.57 2.20 -7.50
C ILE A 55 -13.61 3.34 -6.48
N VAL A 56 -12.56 4.15 -6.36
CA VAL A 56 -12.52 5.24 -5.39
C VAL A 56 -13.53 6.34 -5.66
N GLN A 57 -14.09 6.43 -6.87
CA GLN A 57 -15.15 7.38 -7.22
C GLN A 57 -16.55 6.88 -6.84
N THR A 58 -16.74 5.59 -6.58
CA THR A 58 -18.07 5.00 -6.31
C THR A 58 -18.62 5.36 -4.95
N ASP A 59 -17.76 5.59 -3.95
CA ASP A 59 -18.20 5.97 -2.60
C ASP A 59 -17.17 6.86 -1.90
N ASN A 60 -17.64 7.80 -1.07
CA ASN A 60 -16.79 8.71 -0.30
C ASN A 60 -15.98 8.04 0.81
N MET A 61 -16.32 6.82 1.18
CA MET A 61 -15.55 6.06 2.17
C MET A 61 -14.28 5.43 1.59
N ILE A 62 -14.16 5.29 0.25
CA ILE A 62 -13.06 4.59 -0.39
C ILE A 62 -11.94 5.57 -0.76
N TYR A 63 -10.73 5.19 -0.41
CA TYR A 63 -9.47 5.78 -0.83
C TYR A 63 -8.60 4.70 -1.47
N GLY A 64 -7.57 5.11 -2.21
CA GLY A 64 -6.68 4.18 -2.89
C GLY A 64 -5.21 4.50 -2.69
N THR A 65 -4.37 3.58 -3.13
CA THR A 65 -2.92 3.78 -3.27
C THR A 65 -2.51 3.65 -4.72
N PHE A 66 -1.28 4.06 -5.04
CA PHE A 66 -0.63 3.78 -6.31
C PHE A 66 0.78 3.26 -6.08
N GLY A 67 1.06 2.08 -6.60
CA GLY A 67 2.37 1.45 -6.50
C GLY A 67 2.42 0.10 -7.20
N ILE A 68 3.64 -0.48 -7.22
CA ILE A 68 3.92 -1.78 -7.83
C ILE A 68 4.42 -2.73 -6.77
N HIS A 69 3.69 -3.82 -6.61
CA HIS A 69 4.07 -4.92 -5.73
C HIS A 69 5.41 -5.54 -6.17
N PRO A 70 6.28 -5.97 -5.26
CA PRO A 70 7.58 -6.54 -5.62
C PRO A 70 7.52 -7.71 -6.63
N HIS A 71 6.45 -8.50 -6.62
CA HIS A 71 6.25 -9.57 -7.61
C HIS A 71 6.16 -9.07 -9.05
N GLU A 72 5.74 -7.83 -9.24
CA GLU A 72 5.47 -7.21 -10.55
C GLU A 72 6.57 -6.24 -10.99
N ALA A 73 7.61 -6.07 -10.18
CA ALA A 73 8.63 -5.03 -10.40
C ALA A 73 9.40 -5.18 -11.71
N SER A 74 9.63 -6.40 -12.20
CA SER A 74 10.32 -6.65 -13.48
C SER A 74 9.47 -6.29 -14.70
N ASN A 75 8.15 -6.46 -14.59
CA ASN A 75 7.21 -6.24 -15.68
C ASN A 75 6.57 -4.85 -15.68
N ASN A 76 6.55 -4.19 -14.52
CA ASN A 76 5.91 -2.90 -14.30
C ASN A 76 6.93 -1.87 -13.80
N ILE A 77 7.80 -1.41 -14.68
CA ILE A 77 8.78 -0.39 -14.32
C ILE A 77 8.08 0.96 -14.22
N LEU A 78 8.07 1.56 -13.00
CA LEU A 78 7.62 2.93 -12.74
C LEU A 78 8.82 3.82 -12.41
N LYS A 79 8.90 4.96 -13.08
CA LYS A 79 9.78 6.04 -12.64
C LYS A 79 9.09 6.85 -11.55
N LYS A 80 9.88 7.49 -10.69
CA LYS A 80 9.35 8.37 -9.64
C LYS A 80 8.36 9.42 -10.20
N GLU A 81 8.69 10.03 -11.33
CA GLU A 81 7.89 11.07 -11.97
C GLU A 81 6.49 10.58 -12.40
N GLU A 82 6.38 9.32 -12.82
CA GLU A 82 5.09 8.69 -13.13
C GLU A 82 4.23 8.54 -11.87
N ILE A 83 4.84 8.10 -10.76
CA ILE A 83 4.15 7.95 -9.46
C ILE A 83 3.65 9.30 -8.97
N LEU A 84 4.50 10.33 -9.02
CA LEU A 84 4.16 11.70 -8.63
C LEU A 84 2.98 12.22 -9.44
N LYS A 85 3.00 12.05 -10.76
CA LYS A 85 1.96 12.50 -11.68
C LYS A 85 0.62 11.86 -11.36
N GLU A 86 0.56 10.53 -11.30
CA GLU A 86 -0.70 9.80 -11.12
C GLU A 86 -1.37 10.12 -9.77
N ILE A 87 -0.58 10.22 -8.70
CA ILE A 87 -1.10 10.58 -7.38
C ILE A 87 -1.57 12.03 -7.33
N SER A 88 -0.82 12.95 -7.93
CA SER A 88 -1.20 14.38 -7.94
C SER A 88 -2.50 14.66 -8.70
N LEU A 89 -2.84 13.84 -9.68
CA LEU A 89 -4.08 13.95 -10.45
C LEU A 89 -5.32 13.41 -9.70
N ASN A 90 -5.12 12.60 -8.66
CA ASN A 90 -6.19 11.84 -8.04
C ASN A 90 -6.22 12.05 -6.52
N LYS A 91 -7.03 13.00 -6.03
CA LYS A 91 -7.12 13.39 -4.61
C LYS A 91 -7.50 12.24 -3.65
N LYS A 92 -8.10 11.17 -4.16
CA LYS A 92 -8.46 9.99 -3.37
C LYS A 92 -7.35 8.94 -3.31
N ILE A 93 -6.25 9.16 -4.03
CA ILE A 93 -5.04 8.34 -3.90
C ILE A 93 -4.16 8.98 -2.83
N ILE A 94 -4.11 8.35 -1.67
CA ILE A 94 -3.55 8.93 -0.43
C ILE A 94 -2.29 8.22 0.09
N GLY A 95 -1.80 7.22 -0.64
CA GLY A 95 -0.60 6.47 -0.30
C GLY A 95 0.16 5.98 -1.53
N VAL A 96 1.44 5.76 -1.36
CA VAL A 96 2.32 5.10 -2.32
C VAL A 96 2.43 3.64 -1.96
N GLY A 97 2.11 2.76 -2.89
CA GLY A 97 2.21 1.30 -2.67
C GLY A 97 0.95 0.55 -3.16
N GLU A 98 0.95 -0.74 -2.97
CA GLU A 98 1.90 -1.58 -2.23
C GLU A 98 3.21 -1.72 -3.00
N THR A 99 4.33 -1.66 -2.28
CA THR A 99 5.68 -1.79 -2.83
C THR A 99 6.61 -2.41 -1.79
N GLY A 100 7.83 -2.75 -2.15
CA GLY A 100 8.77 -3.32 -1.19
C GLY A 100 9.65 -4.42 -1.80
N LEU A 101 9.99 -5.42 -0.97
CA LEU A 101 10.87 -6.51 -1.35
C LEU A 101 10.27 -7.87 -0.95
N ASP A 102 10.29 -8.83 -1.88
CA ASP A 102 9.94 -10.22 -1.65
C ASP A 102 11.02 -11.12 -2.26
N PHE A 103 11.90 -11.64 -1.40
CA PHE A 103 12.97 -12.55 -1.81
C PHE A 103 12.62 -14.02 -1.52
N TYR A 104 11.37 -14.27 -1.13
CA TYR A 104 10.87 -15.63 -0.93
C TYR A 104 10.37 -16.23 -2.24
N TYR A 105 9.45 -15.52 -2.93
CA TYR A 105 8.84 -16.04 -4.16
C TYR A 105 9.68 -15.83 -5.41
N ASN A 106 10.54 -14.78 -5.44
CA ASN A 106 11.39 -14.44 -6.59
C ASN A 106 10.64 -14.28 -7.92
N ASN A 107 9.40 -13.79 -7.88
CA ASN A 107 8.59 -13.55 -9.10
C ASN A 107 9.17 -12.41 -9.96
N SER A 108 9.94 -11.52 -9.37
CA SER A 108 10.75 -10.51 -10.04
C SER A 108 12.19 -10.60 -9.53
N ASP A 109 13.15 -10.23 -10.36
CA ASP A 109 14.55 -10.19 -9.94
C ASP A 109 14.80 -9.13 -8.86
N LYS A 110 15.82 -9.37 -8.02
CA LYS A 110 16.11 -8.51 -6.86
C LYS A 110 16.46 -7.07 -7.24
N ASP A 111 17.16 -6.87 -8.33
CA ASP A 111 17.60 -5.54 -8.75
C ASP A 111 16.40 -4.69 -9.22
N SER A 112 15.48 -5.31 -9.95
CA SER A 112 14.21 -4.67 -10.33
C SER A 112 13.36 -4.32 -9.12
N GLN A 113 13.23 -5.21 -8.14
CA GLN A 113 12.52 -4.93 -6.88
C GLN A 113 13.15 -3.76 -6.12
N ILE A 114 14.48 -3.76 -5.94
CA ILE A 114 15.22 -2.71 -5.24
C ILE A 114 15.06 -1.37 -5.97
N LYS A 115 15.16 -1.35 -7.28
CA LYS A 115 15.00 -0.14 -8.10
C LYS A 115 13.58 0.40 -8.00
N SER A 116 12.57 -0.47 -8.12
CA SER A 116 11.16 -0.12 -7.96
C SER A 116 10.91 0.48 -6.57
N PHE A 117 11.36 -0.21 -5.53
CA PHE A 117 11.16 0.24 -4.15
C PHE A 117 11.79 1.61 -3.88
N LYS A 118 13.00 1.88 -4.37
CA LYS A 118 13.64 3.20 -4.28
C LYS A 118 12.79 4.30 -4.93
N ASN A 119 12.27 4.07 -6.13
CA ASN A 119 11.43 5.05 -6.82
C ASN A 119 10.17 5.38 -6.02
N HIS A 120 9.55 4.37 -5.39
CA HIS A 120 8.37 4.55 -4.54
C HIS A 120 8.69 5.29 -3.24
N ILE A 121 9.82 4.96 -2.58
CA ILE A 121 10.31 5.70 -1.41
C ILE A 121 10.49 7.18 -1.74
N ASP A 122 11.20 7.47 -2.83
CA ASP A 122 11.49 8.85 -3.25
C ASP A 122 10.20 9.63 -3.58
N ALA A 123 9.21 8.96 -4.20
CA ALA A 123 7.91 9.56 -4.48
C ALA A 123 7.12 9.84 -3.18
N ALA A 124 7.08 8.88 -2.25
CA ALA A 124 6.38 9.03 -0.97
C ALA A 124 6.96 10.17 -0.13
N VAL A 125 8.29 10.29 -0.09
CA VAL A 125 8.99 11.40 0.57
C VAL A 125 8.61 12.74 -0.06
N GLN A 126 8.69 12.85 -1.38
CA GLN A 126 8.40 14.09 -2.10
C GLN A 126 6.94 14.54 -1.95
N LEU A 127 6.00 13.60 -1.95
CA LEU A 127 4.56 13.87 -1.75
C LEU A 127 4.18 14.04 -0.28
N ASN A 128 5.06 13.66 0.66
CA ASN A 128 4.79 13.61 2.10
C ASN A 128 3.55 12.78 2.46
N ILE A 129 3.33 11.65 1.79
CA ILE A 129 2.23 10.71 2.03
C ILE A 129 2.75 9.33 2.46
N PRO A 130 1.90 8.48 3.06
CA PRO A 130 2.30 7.16 3.52
C PRO A 130 2.85 6.25 2.42
N LEU A 131 3.85 5.44 2.78
CA LEU A 131 4.37 4.33 2.00
C LEU A 131 3.89 3.01 2.60
N ILE A 132 3.18 2.21 1.81
CA ILE A 132 2.68 0.88 2.18
C ILE A 132 3.69 -0.16 1.72
N VAL A 133 4.30 -0.86 2.69
CA VAL A 133 5.48 -1.70 2.47
C VAL A 133 5.19 -3.17 2.68
N HIS A 134 5.45 -3.95 1.65
CA HIS A 134 5.57 -5.40 1.69
C HIS A 134 7.02 -5.80 1.98
N SER A 135 7.25 -6.76 2.88
CA SER A 135 8.59 -7.30 3.13
C SER A 135 8.52 -8.78 3.48
N ARG A 136 9.14 -9.63 2.66
CA ARG A 136 9.21 -11.08 2.90
C ARG A 136 10.60 -11.63 2.55
N ASN A 137 11.26 -12.28 3.53
CA ASN A 137 12.66 -12.75 3.41
C ASN A 137 13.63 -11.66 2.92
N ALA A 138 13.37 -10.39 3.24
CA ALA A 138 14.10 -9.24 2.72
C ALA A 138 14.38 -8.16 3.79
N GLU A 139 14.38 -8.55 5.07
CA GLU A 139 14.43 -7.65 6.23
C GLU A 139 15.59 -6.65 6.17
N ASN A 140 16.82 -7.13 5.92
CA ASN A 140 17.99 -6.28 5.85
C ASN A 140 17.88 -5.27 4.70
N GLY A 141 17.50 -5.72 3.50
CA GLY A 141 17.30 -4.85 2.35
C GLY A 141 16.22 -3.80 2.57
N THR A 142 15.11 -4.21 3.18
CA THR A 142 14.00 -3.31 3.53
C THR A 142 14.45 -2.23 4.51
N TYR A 143 15.11 -2.61 5.61
CA TYR A 143 15.63 -1.66 6.59
C TYR A 143 16.67 -0.70 5.99
N GLU A 144 17.65 -1.23 5.24
CA GLU A 144 18.71 -0.43 4.62
C GLU A 144 18.19 0.63 3.64
N LEU A 145 17.06 0.38 2.99
CA LEU A 145 16.42 1.35 2.10
C LEU A 145 15.61 2.37 2.88
N LEU A 146 14.79 1.93 3.84
CA LEU A 146 13.90 2.83 4.60
C LEU A 146 14.65 3.79 5.51
N LYS A 147 15.73 3.35 6.17
CA LYS A 147 16.50 4.18 7.12
C LYS A 147 17.15 5.43 6.50
N LYS A 148 17.28 5.47 5.16
CA LYS A 148 17.85 6.61 4.45
C LYS A 148 16.91 7.80 4.37
N SER A 149 15.63 7.63 4.67
CA SER A 149 14.58 8.64 4.49
C SER A 149 13.97 9.06 5.82
N LYS A 150 14.45 10.15 6.41
CA LYS A 150 14.10 10.59 7.77
C LYS A 150 12.64 11.08 7.96
N SER A 151 11.92 11.41 6.89
CA SER A 151 10.55 11.96 6.95
C SER A 151 9.49 11.03 6.39
N LEU A 152 9.83 9.77 6.17
CA LEU A 152 8.96 8.80 5.55
C LEU A 152 7.89 8.31 6.56
N LYS A 153 6.62 8.31 6.14
CA LYS A 153 5.51 7.69 6.88
C LYS A 153 5.39 6.25 6.42
N ILE A 154 5.77 5.29 7.25
CA ILE A 154 5.89 3.88 6.87
C ILE A 154 4.72 3.09 7.46
N LEU A 155 4.03 2.29 6.64
CA LEU A 155 3.15 1.23 7.08
C LEU A 155 3.71 -0.11 6.58
N MET A 156 4.19 -0.93 7.49
CA MET A 156 4.56 -2.32 7.22
C MET A 156 3.29 -3.17 7.20
N HIS A 157 2.89 -3.60 6.01
CA HIS A 157 1.67 -4.38 5.82
C HIS A 157 1.90 -5.86 6.10
N CYS A 158 0.89 -6.50 6.73
CA CYS A 158 0.91 -7.94 7.04
C CYS A 158 2.28 -8.37 7.60
N PHE A 159 2.68 -7.71 8.68
CA PHE A 159 4.04 -7.83 9.20
C PHE A 159 4.31 -9.23 9.76
N THR A 160 5.13 -9.98 9.08
CA THR A 160 5.60 -11.32 9.47
C THR A 160 7.11 -11.33 9.73
N GLY A 161 7.72 -10.16 9.87
CA GLY A 161 9.15 -10.02 10.11
C GLY A 161 9.55 -10.29 11.56
N SER A 162 10.86 -10.25 11.80
CA SER A 162 11.43 -10.47 13.12
C SER A 162 11.23 -9.29 14.06
N ASP A 163 11.32 -9.58 15.38
CA ASP A 163 11.41 -8.56 16.43
C ASP A 163 12.54 -7.55 16.17
N SER A 164 13.66 -8.03 15.59
CA SER A 164 14.81 -7.18 15.26
C SER A 164 14.43 -6.14 14.20
N LEU A 165 13.73 -6.53 13.14
CA LEU A 165 13.27 -5.60 12.12
C LEU A 165 12.29 -4.61 12.73
N ALA A 166 11.33 -5.06 13.53
CA ALA A 166 10.36 -4.17 14.19
C ALA A 166 11.07 -3.13 15.06
N LYS A 167 12.00 -3.55 15.93
CA LYS A 167 12.80 -2.67 16.79
C LYS A 167 13.61 -1.64 16.02
N ASN A 168 14.08 -1.98 14.82
CA ASN A 168 14.81 -1.07 13.96
C ASN A 168 13.90 -0.07 13.22
N LEU A 169 12.66 -0.45 12.91
CA LEU A 169 11.71 0.39 12.17
C LEU A 169 10.88 1.31 13.07
N ILE A 170 10.60 0.92 14.32
CA ILE A 170 9.87 1.76 15.30
C ILE A 170 10.49 3.16 15.46
N PRO A 171 11.82 3.31 15.64
CA PRO A 171 12.45 4.63 15.74
C PRO A 171 12.35 5.48 14.47
N LEU A 172 12.06 4.85 13.31
CA LEU A 172 11.79 5.55 12.06
C LEU A 172 10.33 6.01 11.94
N GLY A 173 9.48 5.73 12.95
CA GLY A 173 8.06 6.07 12.94
C GLY A 173 7.19 5.10 12.16
N ALA A 174 7.62 3.86 11.96
CA ALA A 174 6.83 2.87 11.24
C ALA A 174 5.62 2.39 12.06
N TYR A 175 4.50 2.23 11.36
CA TYR A 175 3.31 1.52 11.81
C TYR A 175 3.32 0.10 11.25
N PHE A 176 2.61 -0.81 11.93
CA PHE A 176 2.54 -2.23 11.55
C PHE A 176 1.08 -2.67 11.52
N SER A 177 0.71 -3.46 10.51
CA SER A 177 -0.54 -4.20 10.48
C SER A 177 -0.27 -5.70 10.45
N ALA A 178 -1.17 -6.47 11.04
CA ALA A 178 -1.16 -7.94 11.02
C ALA A 178 -2.01 -8.47 9.89
#